data_c7d3432f6b6d7c1ad6925c8428382583
#
_entry.id   c7d3432f6b6d7c1ad6925c8428382583
#
_cell.length_a   1.000
_cell.length_b   1.000
_cell.length_c   1.000
_cell.angle_alpha   90.00
_cell.angle_beta   90.00
_cell.angle_gamma   90.00
#
_symmetry.space_group_name_H-M   'P 1'
#
loop_
_entity.id
_entity.type
_entity.pdbx_description
1 polymer ?
#
loop_
_entity_poly.entity_id
_entity_poly.type
_entity_poly.pdbx_seq_one_letter_code
_entity_poly.pdbx_strand_id
1 'polypeptide(L)'
;MPTFTGTSFSAFYKRILQVSDALNQGISASLKKIESGDGASTSVSLSDDAVLVQPNNDDTTTTFEIKTQSGTSILSSDTTNKRIK
;
A
#
# COMPACT_ATOMS: atom_id res chain seq x y z
N MET A 1 17.38 -16.28 0.49
CA MET A 1 16.03 -16.80 0.18
C MET A 1 16.12 -18.03 -0.71
N PRO A 2 16.51 -19.10 -0.16
CA PRO A 2 16.82 -20.27 -0.99
C PRO A 2 15.60 -20.99 -1.54
N THR A 3 14.46 -20.86 -0.88
CA THR A 3 13.30 -21.60 -1.30
C THR A 3 12.64 -21.07 -2.55
N PHE A 4 12.95 -19.85 -2.92
CA PHE A 4 12.39 -19.24 -4.12
C PHE A 4 13.46 -19.17 -5.18
N THR A 5 13.81 -20.31 -5.71
CA THR A 5 14.86 -20.37 -6.72
C THR A 5 14.25 -20.38 -8.10
N GLY A 6 15.05 -19.94 -9.04
CA GLY A 6 14.70 -20.02 -10.43
C GLY A 6 13.50 -19.21 -10.79
N THR A 7 12.80 -19.68 -11.77
CA THR A 7 11.72 -18.94 -12.40
C THR A 7 10.48 -18.82 -11.54
N SER A 8 10.29 -19.75 -10.62
CA SER A 8 9.07 -19.75 -9.82
C SER A 8 8.91 -18.47 -9.02
N PHE A 9 9.97 -18.06 -8.36
CA PHE A 9 9.90 -16.85 -7.57
C PHE A 9 9.74 -15.61 -8.43
N SER A 10 10.53 -15.50 -9.49
CA SER A 10 10.41 -14.32 -10.33
C SER A 10 9.10 -14.26 -11.10
N ALA A 11 8.46 -15.40 -11.35
CA ALA A 11 7.20 -15.43 -12.08
C ALA A 11 6.05 -14.78 -11.31
N PHE A 12 6.03 -14.91 -9.99
CA PHE A 12 4.95 -14.31 -9.20
C PHE A 12 5.43 -13.35 -8.14
N TYR A 13 6.65 -12.97 -8.21
CA TYR A 13 7.28 -12.02 -7.31
C TYR A 13 6.50 -10.70 -7.24
N LYS A 14 5.97 -10.25 -8.35
CA LYS A 14 5.22 -9.00 -8.41
C LYS A 14 3.90 -9.03 -7.65
N ARG A 15 3.39 -10.21 -7.37
CA ARG A 15 2.12 -10.35 -6.64
C ARG A 15 2.29 -10.30 -5.14
N ILE A 16 3.51 -10.38 -4.66
CA ILE A 16 3.78 -10.38 -3.23
C ILE A 16 3.82 -8.94 -2.75
N LEU A 17 3.14 -8.67 -1.65
CA LEU A 17 3.24 -7.36 -1.00
C LEU A 17 4.37 -7.39 0.00
N GLN A 18 5.12 -6.31 0.08
CA GLN A 18 6.25 -6.22 0.98
C GLN A 18 6.35 -4.82 1.56
N VAL A 19 7.10 -4.70 2.63
CA VAL A 19 7.40 -3.42 3.26
C VAL A 19 8.65 -2.85 2.61
N SER A 20 8.57 -1.59 2.19
CA SER A 20 9.71 -0.90 1.59
C SER A 20 10.72 -0.54 2.66
N ASP A 21 11.89 -1.17 2.64
CA ASP A 21 12.94 -0.92 3.61
C ASP A 21 14.30 -1.27 3.02
N ALA A 22 15.16 -0.26 2.91
CA ALA A 22 16.49 -0.43 2.33
C ALA A 22 17.36 -1.43 3.12
N LEU A 23 17.07 -1.60 4.41
CA LEU A 23 17.84 -2.50 5.27
C LEU A 23 17.19 -3.88 5.41
N ASN A 24 16.15 -4.13 4.63
CA ASN A 24 15.47 -5.43 4.61
C ASN A 24 14.91 -5.82 5.98
N GLN A 25 14.31 -4.86 6.65
CA GLN A 25 13.68 -5.07 7.94
C GLN A 25 12.17 -4.93 7.81
N GLY A 26 11.45 -5.33 8.83
CA GLY A 26 10.00 -5.28 8.82
C GLY A 26 9.45 -3.97 9.37
N ILE A 27 8.28 -4.08 9.97
CA ILE A 27 7.59 -2.95 10.59
C ILE A 27 8.42 -2.42 11.75
N SER A 28 8.47 -1.10 11.88
CA SER A 28 9.18 -0.43 12.97
C SER A 28 8.42 0.83 13.34
N ALA A 29 9.05 1.71 14.10
CA ALA A 29 8.44 2.98 14.49
C ALA A 29 8.34 3.96 13.33
N SER A 30 9.09 3.74 12.27
CA SER A 30 9.05 4.61 11.09
C SER A 30 8.00 4.12 10.10
N LEU A 31 7.29 5.04 9.47
CA LEU A 31 6.33 4.70 8.41
C LEU A 31 7.08 4.16 7.20
N LYS A 32 6.63 3.03 6.71
CA LYS A 32 7.21 2.41 5.53
C LYS A 32 6.10 2.05 4.57
N LYS A 33 6.31 2.31 3.29
CA LYS A 33 5.30 2.01 2.28
C LYS A 33 5.14 0.52 2.07
N ILE A 34 3.90 0.13 1.79
CA ILE A 34 3.62 -1.21 1.28
C ILE A 34 3.81 -1.15 -0.23
N GLU A 35 4.53 -2.10 -0.77
CA GLU A 35 4.81 -2.13 -2.20
C GLU A 35 4.70 -3.56 -2.73
N SER A 36 4.61 -3.68 -4.05
CA SER A 36 4.65 -5.00 -4.65
C SER A 36 6.07 -5.54 -4.62
N GLY A 37 6.21 -6.84 -4.89
CA GLY A 37 7.52 -7.49 -4.82
C GLY A 37 8.56 -6.90 -5.77
N ASP A 38 8.12 -6.21 -6.81
CA ASP A 38 9.03 -5.56 -7.75
C ASP A 38 9.28 -4.08 -7.44
N GLY A 39 8.80 -3.62 -6.29
CA GLY A 39 9.10 -2.28 -5.81
C GLY A 39 8.09 -1.20 -6.19
N ALA A 40 6.96 -1.57 -6.76
CA ALA A 40 5.93 -0.57 -7.07
C ALA A 40 5.18 -0.18 -5.80
N SER A 41 5.20 1.11 -5.47
CA SER A 41 4.64 1.62 -4.22
C SER A 41 3.13 1.76 -4.27
N THR A 42 2.47 1.48 -3.14
CA THR A 42 1.04 1.74 -2.97
C THR A 42 0.85 3.08 -2.24
N SER A 43 -0.42 3.42 -2.01
CA SER A 43 -0.77 4.61 -1.26
C SER A 43 -0.80 4.38 0.25
N VAL A 44 -0.42 3.20 0.72
CA VAL A 44 -0.50 2.83 2.14
C VAL A 44 0.89 2.69 2.73
N SER A 45 1.09 3.33 3.89
CA SER A 45 2.31 3.15 4.68
C SER A 45 1.93 2.73 6.09
N LEU A 46 2.76 1.90 6.71
CA LEU A 46 2.49 1.36 8.03
C LEU A 46 3.69 1.54 8.94
N SER A 47 3.40 1.78 10.22
CA SER A 47 4.38 1.67 11.27
C SER A 47 3.75 0.89 12.42
N ASP A 48 4.47 0.74 13.54
CA ASP A 48 3.91 0.03 14.68
C ASP A 48 2.77 0.81 15.37
N ASP A 49 2.66 2.12 15.10
CA ASP A 49 1.64 2.95 15.73
C ASP A 49 0.70 3.64 14.75
N ALA A 50 1.01 3.67 13.46
CA ALA A 50 0.28 4.52 12.54
C ALA A 50 0.03 3.88 11.19
N VAL A 51 -1.05 4.33 10.55
CA VAL A 51 -1.37 4.00 9.16
C VAL A 51 -1.47 5.32 8.41
N LEU A 52 -0.74 5.44 7.31
CA LEU A 52 -0.80 6.61 6.45
C LEU A 52 -1.36 6.21 5.10
N VAL A 53 -2.37 6.94 4.63
CA VAL A 53 -2.88 6.79 3.27
C VAL A 53 -2.61 8.09 2.54
N GLN A 54 -1.78 8.03 1.52
CA GLN A 54 -1.35 9.22 0.79
C GLN A 54 -1.12 8.85 -0.68
N PRO A 55 -1.76 9.56 -1.62
CA PRO A 55 -1.55 9.24 -3.04
C PRO A 55 -0.09 9.46 -3.43
N ASN A 56 0.40 8.61 -4.32
CA ASN A 56 1.78 8.71 -4.81
C ASN A 56 1.91 9.69 -5.96
N ASN A 57 0.91 9.74 -6.82
CA ASN A 57 1.02 10.49 -8.07
C ASN A 57 0.07 11.68 -8.14
N ASP A 58 -1.22 11.44 -7.93
CA ASP A 58 -2.25 12.48 -8.09
C ASP A 58 -3.26 12.40 -6.99
N ASP A 59 -3.82 13.54 -6.62
CA ASP A 59 -4.97 13.58 -5.74
C ASP A 59 -6.18 12.98 -6.43
N THR A 60 -7.05 12.38 -5.65
CA THR A 60 -8.24 11.73 -6.17
C THR A 60 -9.39 11.93 -5.19
N THR A 61 -10.62 11.87 -5.70
CA THR A 61 -11.82 12.00 -4.87
C THR A 61 -12.11 10.73 -4.07
N THR A 62 -11.39 9.66 -4.30
CA THR A 62 -11.60 8.37 -3.63
C THR A 62 -10.29 7.73 -3.22
N THR A 63 -9.37 8.52 -2.65
CA THR A 63 -8.06 8.02 -2.22
C THR A 63 -8.20 6.89 -1.21
N PHE A 64 -9.14 7.03 -0.28
CA PHE A 64 -9.46 5.96 0.66
C PHE A 64 -10.97 5.85 0.74
N GLU A 65 -11.50 4.67 0.49
CA GLU A 65 -12.95 4.50 0.41
C GLU A 65 -13.40 3.21 1.04
N ILE A 66 -14.48 3.26 1.81
CA ILE A 66 -15.13 2.09 2.37
C ILE A 66 -16.53 2.00 1.75
N LYS A 67 -16.84 0.85 1.18
CA LYS A 67 -18.10 0.64 0.49
C LYS A 67 -18.88 -0.52 1.09
N THR A 68 -20.21 -0.50 0.86
CA THR A 68 -21.03 -1.68 1.15
C THR A 68 -20.74 -2.78 0.14
N GLN A 69 -21.27 -3.96 0.41
CA GLN A 69 -21.07 -5.10 -0.48
C GLN A 69 -21.61 -4.81 -1.89
N SER A 70 -22.66 -4.03 -2.01
CA SER A 70 -23.27 -3.70 -3.30
C SER A 70 -22.58 -2.51 -4.00
N GLY A 71 -21.61 -1.87 -3.36
CA GLY A 71 -20.84 -0.81 -3.99
C GLY A 71 -21.21 0.60 -3.58
N THR A 72 -22.08 0.77 -2.58
CA THR A 72 -22.42 2.09 -2.08
C THR A 72 -21.34 2.59 -1.13
N SER A 73 -20.88 3.81 -1.34
CA SER A 73 -19.82 4.39 -0.52
C SER A 73 -20.33 4.78 0.86
N ILE A 74 -19.63 4.34 1.90
CA ILE A 74 -19.92 4.70 3.28
C ILE A 74 -19.03 5.86 3.71
N LEU A 75 -17.77 5.78 3.36
CA LEU A 75 -16.76 6.77 3.74
C LEU A 75 -15.79 6.92 2.58
N SER A 76 -15.49 8.16 2.25
CA SER A 76 -14.59 8.43 1.14
C SER A 76 -13.70 9.62 1.49
N SER A 77 -12.41 9.47 1.23
CA SER A 77 -11.43 10.53 1.43
C SER A 77 -11.12 11.18 0.08
N ASP A 78 -11.40 12.45 -0.01
CA ASP A 78 -11.26 13.25 -1.23
C ASP A 78 -10.03 14.14 -1.07
N THR A 79 -8.88 13.70 -1.58
CA THR A 79 -7.65 14.47 -1.44
C THR A 79 -7.60 15.62 -2.45
N THR A 80 -8.39 15.55 -3.53
CA THR A 80 -8.48 16.66 -4.47
C THR A 80 -9.05 17.90 -3.77
N ASN A 81 -10.13 17.72 -3.00
CA ASN A 81 -10.80 18.81 -2.30
C ASN A 81 -10.48 18.85 -0.80
N LYS A 82 -9.64 17.94 -0.33
CA LYS A 82 -9.15 17.89 1.06
C LYS A 82 -10.28 17.75 2.08
N ARG A 83 -11.14 16.76 1.84
CA ARG A 83 -12.28 16.55 2.73
C ARG A 83 -12.68 15.08 2.79
N ILE A 84 -13.45 14.76 3.82
CA ILE A 84 -14.08 13.46 3.99
C ILE A 84 -15.52 13.55 3.52
N LYS A 85 -15.95 12.57 2.79
CA LYS A 85 -17.34 12.49 2.34
C LYS A 85 -18.11 11.49 3.18
#